data_4d6b9e6b078c8590e8020ac651c29c60
#
_entry.id   4d6b9e6b078c8590e8020ac651c29c60
#
_cell.length_a   1.000
_cell.length_b   1.000
_cell.length_c   1.000
_cell.angle_alpha   90.00
_cell.angle_beta   90.00
_cell.angle_gamma   90.00
#
_symmetry.space_group_name_H-M   'P 1'
#
loop_
_entity.id
_entity.type
_entity.pdbx_description
1 polymer ?
#
loop_
_entity_poly.entity_id
_entity_poly.type
_entity_poly.pdbx_seq_one_letter_code
_entity_poly.pdbx_strand_id
1 'polypeptide(L)'
;MLSPDTVADIRAALAPHLARDLKGRNDFEGEKTNRVYALMAKSPVFADLAIHPLALAFAEAELGPSCLLSALLAINLHPGETVQPWHFDDNGAKVPRPRPALGISAFWAIDDTTEQNGATEIIPGSHLWDGDIIQGAVTPSDFAHKGADHGDGDRADAIKLVMPSGSLAITKGTLWHRGGANRSDRPRLIITPQYCVGWVRQLENMALAVPAEVASQLPERARELIGYSIHPPFMGHVDGRHPRKLLREHAPRKLQA
;
A
#
# COMPACT_ATOMS: atom_id res chain seq x y z
N MET A 1 15.98 4.46 4.43
CA MET A 1 16.27 3.01 4.36
C MET A 1 16.05 2.44 5.75
N LEU A 2 15.43 1.25 5.83
CA LEU A 2 15.22 0.57 7.11
C LEU A 2 16.53 -0.10 7.56
N SER A 3 16.76 -0.09 8.87
CA SER A 3 17.85 -0.87 9.45
C SER A 3 17.54 -2.37 9.45
N PRO A 4 18.54 -3.26 9.54
CA PRO A 4 18.29 -4.70 9.71
C PRO A 4 17.41 -5.01 10.92
N ASP A 5 17.58 -4.30 12.04
CA ASP A 5 16.75 -4.47 13.24
C ASP A 5 15.28 -4.11 12.97
N THR A 6 15.03 -2.99 12.30
CA THR A 6 13.66 -2.61 11.90
C THR A 6 13.02 -3.66 10.98
N VAL A 7 13.79 -4.21 10.04
CA VAL A 7 13.31 -5.31 9.17
C VAL A 7 12.98 -6.55 10.00
N ALA A 8 13.79 -6.89 10.99
CA ALA A 8 13.53 -8.02 11.90
C ALA A 8 12.26 -7.80 12.73
N ASP A 9 12.06 -6.61 13.29
CA ASP A 9 10.85 -6.24 14.05
C ASP A 9 9.59 -6.34 13.19
N ILE A 10 9.66 -5.88 11.94
CA ILE A 10 8.56 -5.99 10.98
C ILE A 10 8.21 -7.45 10.71
N ARG A 11 9.21 -8.32 10.50
CA ARG A 11 9.00 -9.75 10.28
C ARG A 11 8.37 -10.41 11.52
N ALA A 12 8.86 -10.09 12.70
CA ALA A 12 8.31 -10.60 13.96
C ALA A 12 6.85 -10.20 14.13
N ALA A 13 6.51 -8.93 13.85
CA ALA A 13 5.14 -8.44 13.91
C ALA A 13 4.20 -9.09 12.87
N LEU A 14 4.71 -9.47 11.69
CA LEU A 14 3.93 -10.13 10.64
C LEU A 14 3.79 -11.64 10.82
N ALA A 15 4.72 -12.30 11.47
CA ALA A 15 4.78 -13.76 11.56
C ALA A 15 3.45 -14.43 11.98
N PRO A 16 2.72 -13.95 13.02
CA PRO A 16 1.43 -14.54 13.42
C PRO A 16 0.34 -14.40 12.36
N HIS A 17 0.43 -13.39 11.49
CA HIS A 17 -0.55 -13.11 10.45
C HIS A 17 -0.25 -13.89 9.17
N LEU A 18 1.02 -14.07 8.82
CA LEU A 18 1.46 -14.89 7.68
C LEU A 18 1.21 -16.38 7.90
N ALA A 19 1.26 -16.84 9.16
CA ALA A 19 0.98 -18.24 9.52
C ALA A 19 -0.48 -18.66 9.27
N ARG A 20 -1.40 -17.72 8.98
CA ARG A 20 -2.84 -17.99 8.75
C ARG A 20 -3.18 -18.46 7.35
N ASP A 21 -2.22 -18.64 6.46
CA ASP A 21 -2.40 -19.05 5.04
C ASP A 21 -3.52 -18.25 4.31
N LEU A 22 -3.54 -16.94 4.52
CA LEU A 22 -4.46 -16.04 3.86
C LEU A 22 -3.98 -15.75 2.44
N LYS A 23 -4.37 -16.61 1.48
CA LYS A 23 -4.07 -16.41 0.05
C LYS A 23 -4.98 -15.38 -0.60
N GLY A 24 -4.53 -14.84 -1.71
CA GLY A 24 -5.32 -13.90 -2.50
C GLY A 24 -6.64 -14.49 -2.94
N ARG A 25 -7.62 -13.62 -3.13
CA ARG A 25 -9.03 -13.99 -3.37
C ARG A 25 -9.38 -14.10 -4.86
N ASN A 26 -8.51 -13.61 -5.72
CA ASN A 26 -8.72 -13.50 -7.17
C ASN A 26 -7.37 -13.35 -7.89
N ASP A 27 -7.40 -13.32 -9.23
CA ASP A 27 -6.19 -13.25 -10.07
C ASP A 27 -5.39 -11.97 -9.82
N PHE A 28 -6.07 -10.85 -9.53
CA PHE A 28 -5.37 -9.61 -9.18
C PHE A 28 -4.58 -9.70 -7.87
N GLU A 29 -5.11 -10.39 -6.87
CA GLU A 29 -4.43 -10.57 -5.58
C GLU A 29 -3.36 -11.65 -5.61
N GLY A 30 -3.49 -12.61 -6.53
CA GLY A 30 -2.60 -13.76 -6.70
C GLY A 30 -2.99 -14.96 -5.84
N GLU A 31 -2.97 -16.16 -6.42
CA GLU A 31 -3.40 -17.39 -5.75
C GLU A 31 -2.39 -17.94 -4.75
N LYS A 32 -1.11 -17.65 -4.98
CA LYS A 32 0.01 -18.04 -4.10
C LYS A 32 0.60 -16.83 -3.38
N THR A 33 -0.22 -15.83 -3.09
CA THR A 33 0.18 -14.60 -2.43
C THR A 33 -0.60 -14.41 -1.13
N ASN A 34 0.09 -14.31 0.01
CA ASN A 34 -0.56 -13.86 1.23
C ASN A 34 -0.67 -12.33 1.24
N ARG A 35 -1.84 -11.83 1.56
CA ARG A 35 -2.07 -10.40 1.77
C ARG A 35 -2.55 -10.15 3.19
N VAL A 36 -1.82 -9.33 3.94
CA VAL A 36 -2.18 -8.94 5.30
C VAL A 36 -2.54 -7.47 5.29
N TYR A 37 -3.82 -7.19 5.52
CA TYR A 37 -4.39 -5.83 5.55
C TYR A 37 -4.41 -5.25 6.97
N ALA A 38 -4.82 -3.99 7.09
CA ALA A 38 -4.98 -3.28 8.35
C ALA A 38 -3.73 -3.34 9.26
N LEU A 39 -2.55 -3.20 8.68
CA LEU A 39 -1.30 -3.34 9.43
C LEU A 39 -1.17 -2.33 10.55
N MET A 40 -1.71 -1.12 10.38
CA MET A 40 -1.73 -0.07 11.41
C MET A 40 -2.39 -0.54 12.72
N ALA A 41 -3.34 -1.47 12.64
CA ALA A 41 -4.01 -2.06 13.80
C ALA A 41 -3.24 -3.22 14.45
N LYS A 42 -2.15 -3.67 13.84
CA LYS A 42 -1.46 -4.91 14.25
C LYS A 42 -0.19 -4.67 15.06
N SER A 43 0.55 -3.61 14.74
CA SER A 43 1.76 -3.26 15.49
C SER A 43 2.13 -1.79 15.25
N PRO A 44 2.69 -1.10 16.26
CA PRO A 44 3.21 0.26 16.11
C PRO A 44 4.28 0.42 15.02
N VAL A 45 5.09 -0.60 14.75
CA VAL A 45 6.14 -0.56 13.71
C VAL A 45 5.58 -0.23 12.32
N PHE A 46 4.32 -0.58 12.06
CA PHE A 46 3.68 -0.25 10.77
C PHE A 46 3.23 1.21 10.70
N ALA A 47 2.94 1.83 11.83
CA ALA A 47 2.71 3.27 11.88
C ALA A 47 4.00 4.04 11.51
N ASP A 48 5.15 3.59 12.01
CA ASP A 48 6.46 4.18 11.69
C ASP A 48 6.79 4.09 10.20
N LEU A 49 6.41 2.98 9.54
CA LEU A 49 6.54 2.86 8.08
C LEU A 49 5.66 3.88 7.33
N ALA A 50 4.42 4.07 7.79
CA ALA A 50 3.47 4.99 7.15
C ALA A 50 3.84 6.47 7.36
N ILE A 51 4.54 6.81 8.43
CA ILE A 51 5.03 8.18 8.69
C ILE A 51 6.53 8.34 8.46
N HIS A 52 7.17 7.36 7.82
CA HIS A 52 8.60 7.44 7.53
C HIS A 52 8.90 8.74 6.77
N PRO A 53 9.87 9.56 7.23
CA PRO A 53 10.07 10.93 6.73
C PRO A 53 10.21 11.00 5.21
N LEU A 54 10.93 10.06 4.60
CA LEU A 54 11.14 10.05 3.16
C LEU A 54 9.84 9.73 2.41
N ALA A 55 9.13 8.66 2.79
CA ALA A 55 7.87 8.27 2.13
C ALA A 55 6.81 9.37 2.27
N LEU A 56 6.69 9.94 3.48
CA LEU A 56 5.72 10.99 3.76
C LEU A 56 6.05 12.30 3.04
N ALA A 57 7.32 12.70 2.94
CA ALA A 57 7.71 13.90 2.22
C ALA A 57 7.32 13.83 0.73
N PHE A 58 7.50 12.68 0.08
CA PHE A 58 7.05 12.48 -1.31
C PHE A 58 5.53 12.48 -1.42
N ALA A 59 4.83 11.82 -0.48
CA ALA A 59 3.37 11.81 -0.47
C ALA A 59 2.80 13.23 -0.29
N GLU A 60 3.32 14.01 0.66
CA GLU A 60 2.86 15.39 0.90
C GLU A 60 3.21 16.36 -0.23
N ALA A 61 4.38 16.20 -0.84
CA ALA A 61 4.78 17.02 -1.98
C ALA A 61 3.88 16.79 -3.21
N GLU A 62 3.45 15.56 -3.46
CA GLU A 62 2.63 15.21 -4.62
C GLU A 62 1.13 15.36 -4.35
N LEU A 63 0.64 15.00 -3.15
CA LEU A 63 -0.77 14.89 -2.82
C LEU A 63 -1.28 16.02 -1.90
N GLY A 64 -0.35 16.83 -1.37
CA GLY A 64 -0.63 17.88 -0.40
C GLY A 64 -0.61 17.40 1.07
N PRO A 65 -0.51 18.34 2.02
CA PRO A 65 -0.30 18.04 3.44
C PRO A 65 -1.49 17.34 4.12
N SER A 66 -2.68 17.40 3.52
CA SER A 66 -3.88 16.71 4.00
C SER A 66 -4.08 15.32 3.38
N CYS A 67 -3.04 14.74 2.75
CA CYS A 67 -3.09 13.39 2.21
C CYS A 67 -3.46 12.37 3.29
N LEU A 68 -4.12 11.28 2.86
CA LEU A 68 -4.51 10.17 3.71
C LEU A 68 -3.73 8.92 3.35
N LEU A 69 -3.61 8.00 4.30
CA LEU A 69 -3.16 6.64 4.06
C LEU A 69 -4.34 5.86 3.46
N SER A 70 -4.23 5.49 2.18
CA SER A 70 -5.28 4.79 1.44
C SER A 70 -5.34 3.31 1.78
N ALA A 71 -4.17 2.67 1.93
CA ALA A 71 -4.02 1.30 2.37
C ALA A 71 -2.64 1.09 3.02
N LEU A 72 -2.54 0.09 3.87
CA LEU A 72 -1.25 -0.37 4.42
C LEU A 72 -1.28 -1.88 4.54
N LEU A 73 -0.62 -2.55 3.62
CA LEU A 73 -0.67 -4.00 3.54
C LEU A 73 0.71 -4.64 3.31
N ALA A 74 0.85 -5.87 3.78
CA ALA A 74 1.96 -6.74 3.45
C ALA A 74 1.56 -7.69 2.30
N ILE A 75 2.48 -7.89 1.37
CA ILE A 75 2.33 -8.78 0.23
C ILE A 75 3.49 -9.79 0.27
N ASN A 76 3.16 -11.03 0.58
CA ASN A 76 4.10 -12.14 0.65
C ASN A 76 3.86 -13.07 -0.52
N LEU A 77 4.71 -12.97 -1.53
CA LEU A 77 4.60 -13.65 -2.81
C LEU A 77 5.33 -15.00 -2.74
N HIS A 78 4.59 -16.11 -2.80
CA HIS A 78 5.16 -17.46 -2.70
C HIS A 78 5.72 -17.97 -4.03
N PRO A 79 6.61 -18.99 -3.97
CA PRO A 79 7.13 -19.67 -5.16
C PRO A 79 6.01 -20.16 -6.08
N GLY A 80 6.17 -19.94 -7.39
CA GLY A 80 5.23 -20.33 -8.43
C GLY A 80 4.03 -19.41 -8.58
N GLU A 81 4.03 -18.24 -7.95
CA GLU A 81 3.05 -17.19 -8.28
C GLU A 81 3.35 -16.59 -9.65
N THR A 82 2.30 -16.34 -10.43
CA THR A 82 2.37 -15.76 -11.77
C THR A 82 2.48 -14.23 -11.73
N VAL A 83 2.69 -13.60 -12.88
CA VAL A 83 2.66 -12.13 -12.95
C VAL A 83 1.27 -11.60 -12.65
N GLN A 84 1.22 -10.46 -12.00
CA GLN A 84 -0.01 -9.70 -11.83
C GLN A 84 -0.39 -9.03 -13.18
N PRO A 85 -1.67 -8.82 -13.50
CA PRO A 85 -2.04 -8.00 -14.65
C PRO A 85 -1.53 -6.57 -14.50
N TRP A 86 -1.17 -5.93 -15.62
CA TRP A 86 -0.73 -4.53 -15.63
C TRP A 86 -1.82 -3.59 -15.12
N HIS A 87 -1.47 -2.70 -14.21
CA HIS A 87 -2.40 -1.72 -13.65
C HIS A 87 -1.68 -0.44 -13.24
N PHE A 88 -2.47 0.55 -12.95
CA PHE A 88 -2.04 1.73 -12.20
C PHE A 88 -3.04 1.96 -11.06
N ASP A 89 -2.54 2.31 -9.88
CA ASP A 89 -3.35 2.32 -8.64
C ASP A 89 -4.54 3.28 -8.69
N ASP A 90 -4.42 4.37 -9.44
CA ASP A 90 -5.45 5.39 -9.60
C ASP A 90 -6.57 5.02 -10.60
N ASN A 91 -6.58 3.83 -11.17
CA ASN A 91 -7.54 3.43 -12.23
C ASN A 91 -9.01 3.51 -11.78
N GLY A 92 -9.27 3.36 -10.50
CA GLY A 92 -10.63 3.48 -9.94
C GLY A 92 -11.24 4.88 -10.06
N ALA A 93 -10.43 5.91 -10.21
CA ALA A 93 -10.90 7.30 -10.22
C ALA A 93 -11.68 7.73 -11.47
N LYS A 94 -11.54 7.01 -12.60
CA LYS A 94 -12.21 7.30 -13.89
C LYS A 94 -12.01 8.74 -14.39
N VAL A 95 -10.87 9.34 -14.07
CA VAL A 95 -10.48 10.69 -14.51
C VAL A 95 -9.50 10.54 -15.68
N PRO A 96 -9.71 11.24 -16.80
CA PRO A 96 -8.83 11.13 -17.98
C PRO A 96 -7.36 11.34 -17.65
N ARG A 97 -6.48 10.68 -18.41
CA ARG A 97 -5.03 10.82 -18.36
C ARG A 97 -4.53 11.57 -19.60
N PRO A 98 -3.35 12.23 -19.57
CA PRO A 98 -2.49 12.39 -18.39
C PRO A 98 -3.09 13.38 -17.36
N ARG A 99 -2.84 13.14 -16.09
CA ARG A 99 -3.31 13.96 -14.99
C ARG A 99 -2.37 13.87 -13.78
N PRO A 100 -2.43 14.79 -12.82
CA PRO A 100 -1.78 14.62 -11.53
C PRO A 100 -2.19 13.31 -10.87
N ALA A 101 -1.27 12.66 -10.17
CA ALA A 101 -1.58 11.45 -9.43
C ALA A 101 -2.56 11.75 -8.28
N LEU A 102 -3.52 10.86 -8.07
CA LEU A 102 -4.42 10.91 -6.91
C LEU A 102 -3.90 10.04 -5.76
N GLY A 103 -2.86 9.26 -6.00
CA GLY A 103 -2.19 8.44 -5.02
C GLY A 103 -0.69 8.35 -5.26
N ILE A 104 0.00 7.93 -4.21
CA ILE A 104 1.41 7.56 -4.18
C ILE A 104 1.51 6.21 -3.48
N SER A 105 2.24 5.27 -4.07
CA SER A 105 2.53 3.98 -3.45
C SER A 105 4.01 3.89 -3.10
N ALA A 106 4.28 3.56 -1.84
CA ALA A 106 5.61 3.24 -1.36
C ALA A 106 5.76 1.71 -1.27
N PHE A 107 6.90 1.18 -1.68
CA PHE A 107 7.21 -0.26 -1.66
C PHE A 107 8.45 -0.46 -0.79
N TRP A 108 8.25 -0.94 0.42
CA TRP A 108 9.33 -1.35 1.30
C TRP A 108 9.73 -2.80 1.02
N ALA A 109 10.94 -3.01 0.56
CA ALA A 109 11.52 -4.34 0.41
C ALA A 109 11.87 -4.91 1.80
N ILE A 110 11.10 -5.87 2.29
CA ILE A 110 11.43 -6.57 3.55
C ILE A 110 12.35 -7.73 3.27
N ASP A 111 12.17 -8.41 2.13
CA ASP A 111 13.17 -9.27 1.50
C ASP A 111 13.90 -8.52 0.39
N ASP A 112 15.07 -9.01 0.00
CA ASP A 112 15.66 -8.61 -1.27
C ASP A 112 14.66 -8.87 -2.38
N THR A 113 14.43 -7.91 -3.26
CA THR A 113 13.65 -8.11 -4.48
C THR A 113 14.61 -8.36 -5.64
N THR A 114 14.41 -9.46 -6.36
CA THR A 114 15.27 -9.90 -7.44
C THR A 114 14.47 -10.19 -8.69
N GLU A 115 15.11 -10.33 -9.82
CA GLU A 115 14.45 -10.72 -11.07
C GLU A 115 13.71 -12.06 -10.96
N GLN A 116 14.18 -12.94 -10.07
CA GLN A 116 13.67 -14.31 -9.92
C GLN A 116 12.52 -14.43 -8.91
N ASN A 117 12.47 -13.55 -7.88
CA ASN A 117 11.50 -13.68 -6.80
C ASN A 117 10.30 -12.73 -6.92
N GLY A 118 10.04 -12.20 -8.11
CA GLY A 118 8.86 -11.40 -8.38
C GLY A 118 9.02 -9.93 -8.00
N ALA A 119 10.19 -9.33 -8.30
CA ALA A 119 10.35 -7.88 -8.21
C ALA A 119 9.22 -7.17 -8.98
N THR A 120 8.70 -6.10 -8.40
CA THR A 120 7.69 -5.27 -9.06
C THR A 120 8.24 -4.74 -10.39
N GLU A 121 7.46 -4.86 -11.44
CA GLU A 121 7.77 -4.34 -12.76
C GLU A 121 7.06 -3.01 -12.97
N ILE A 122 7.76 -2.02 -13.52
CA ILE A 122 7.22 -0.70 -13.82
C ILE A 122 7.53 -0.34 -15.28
N ILE A 123 6.69 0.51 -15.88
CA ILE A 123 6.94 1.08 -17.20
C ILE A 123 7.33 2.54 -17.00
N PRO A 124 8.64 2.89 -17.10
CA PRO A 124 9.11 4.25 -16.89
C PRO A 124 8.43 5.26 -17.83
N GLY A 125 8.03 6.42 -17.28
CA GLY A 125 7.37 7.47 -18.08
C GLY A 125 5.88 7.22 -18.35
N SER A 126 5.34 6.04 -18.07
CA SER A 126 3.95 5.68 -18.39
C SER A 126 2.90 6.51 -17.63
N HIS A 127 3.28 7.17 -16.55
CA HIS A 127 2.41 8.11 -15.84
C HIS A 127 2.00 9.34 -16.67
N LEU A 128 2.72 9.60 -17.76
CA LEU A 128 2.45 10.69 -18.72
C LEU A 128 1.62 10.24 -19.93
N TRP A 129 1.32 8.94 -20.06
CA TRP A 129 0.56 8.44 -21.19
C TRP A 129 -0.91 8.87 -21.11
N ASP A 130 -1.51 9.10 -22.26
CA ASP A 130 -2.95 9.18 -22.45
C ASP A 130 -3.53 7.78 -22.63
N GLY A 131 -4.79 7.61 -22.23
CA GLY A 131 -5.48 6.34 -22.28
C GLY A 131 -5.12 5.36 -21.16
N ASP A 132 -6.00 4.39 -20.97
CA ASP A 132 -6.01 3.48 -19.81
C ASP A 132 -5.91 2.01 -20.25
N ILE A 133 -5.49 1.73 -21.48
CA ILE A 133 -5.49 0.37 -22.04
C ILE A 133 -4.11 0.05 -22.61
N ILE A 134 -3.51 -0.99 -22.07
CA ILE A 134 -2.32 -1.65 -22.63
C ILE A 134 -2.58 -3.16 -22.68
N GLN A 135 -1.79 -3.88 -23.47
CA GLN A 135 -1.90 -5.35 -23.51
C GLN A 135 -1.59 -5.94 -22.12
N GLY A 136 -2.44 -6.86 -21.66
CA GLY A 136 -2.34 -7.46 -20.34
C GLY A 136 -2.77 -6.54 -19.19
N ALA A 137 -3.50 -5.45 -19.49
CA ALA A 137 -4.08 -4.59 -18.47
C ALA A 137 -5.16 -5.32 -17.66
N VAL A 138 -5.27 -4.97 -16.39
CA VAL A 138 -6.26 -5.48 -15.47
C VAL A 138 -7.69 -5.23 -15.99
N THR A 139 -8.53 -6.24 -15.87
CA THR A 139 -9.94 -6.23 -16.25
C THR A 139 -10.85 -6.48 -15.04
N PRO A 140 -12.16 -6.21 -15.11
CA PRO A 140 -13.09 -6.59 -14.06
C PRO A 140 -13.09 -8.09 -13.73
N SER A 141 -12.77 -8.95 -14.73
CA SER A 141 -12.68 -10.41 -14.56
C SER A 141 -11.59 -10.78 -13.55
N ASP A 142 -10.46 -10.08 -13.54
CA ASP A 142 -9.33 -10.38 -12.65
C ASP A 142 -9.67 -10.17 -11.15
N PHE A 143 -10.69 -9.38 -10.87
CA PHE A 143 -11.22 -9.21 -9.51
C PHE A 143 -12.32 -10.20 -9.14
N ALA A 144 -12.92 -10.88 -10.13
CA ALA A 144 -14.07 -11.77 -9.93
C ALA A 144 -13.68 -13.25 -9.94
N HIS A 145 -12.61 -13.62 -10.61
CA HIS A 145 -12.25 -15.00 -10.90
C HIS A 145 -10.84 -15.35 -10.44
N LYS A 146 -10.52 -16.65 -10.53
CA LYS A 146 -9.21 -17.24 -10.30
C LYS A 146 -8.82 -18.11 -11.47
N GLY A 147 -7.51 -18.27 -11.68
CA GLY A 147 -6.97 -19.19 -12.67
C GLY A 147 -6.68 -18.57 -14.02
N ALA A 148 -6.73 -17.24 -14.16
CA ALA A 148 -6.25 -16.59 -15.36
C ALA A 148 -4.72 -16.67 -15.43
N ASP A 149 -4.23 -17.20 -16.54
CA ASP A 149 -2.80 -17.11 -16.88
C ASP A 149 -2.53 -15.77 -17.59
N HIS A 150 -1.95 -14.84 -16.87
CA HIS A 150 -1.52 -13.56 -17.44
C HIS A 150 -0.20 -13.65 -18.20
N GLY A 151 0.31 -14.88 -18.36
CA GLY A 151 1.56 -15.15 -19.05
C GLY A 151 2.79 -14.56 -18.33
N ASP A 152 3.93 -14.78 -18.94
CA ASP A 152 5.20 -14.22 -18.48
C ASP A 152 5.56 -12.94 -19.24
N GLY A 153 4.62 -12.40 -19.99
CA GLY A 153 4.81 -11.39 -21.02
C GLY A 153 5.80 -10.30 -20.63
N ASP A 154 7.07 -10.53 -20.92
CA ASP A 154 8.10 -9.52 -20.77
C ASP A 154 7.80 -8.35 -21.74
N ARG A 155 7.81 -7.15 -21.20
CA ARG A 155 7.74 -5.92 -21.97
C ARG A 155 9.13 -5.33 -22.08
N ALA A 156 9.57 -5.03 -23.28
CA ALA A 156 10.90 -4.47 -23.53
C ALA A 156 11.09 -3.06 -22.90
N ASP A 157 10.00 -2.35 -22.64
CA ASP A 157 9.97 -1.03 -22.01
C ASP A 157 9.74 -1.05 -20.51
N ALA A 158 9.60 -2.23 -19.90
CA ALA A 158 9.46 -2.40 -18.46
C ALA A 158 10.82 -2.67 -17.80
N ILE A 159 10.94 -2.22 -16.55
CA ILE A 159 12.08 -2.52 -15.69
C ILE A 159 11.62 -3.16 -14.39
N LYS A 160 12.44 -4.05 -13.84
CA LYS A 160 12.20 -4.70 -12.55
C LYS A 160 12.85 -3.91 -11.42
N LEU A 161 12.11 -3.66 -10.35
CA LEU A 161 12.63 -2.98 -9.15
C LEU A 161 13.42 -3.96 -8.29
N VAL A 162 14.66 -4.25 -8.73
CA VAL A 162 15.61 -5.06 -7.97
C VAL A 162 16.20 -4.21 -6.85
N MET A 163 15.95 -4.59 -5.60
CA MET A 163 16.31 -3.80 -4.43
C MET A 163 16.75 -4.70 -3.28
N PRO A 164 17.82 -4.35 -2.55
CA PRO A 164 18.14 -5.01 -1.30
C PRO A 164 17.09 -4.74 -0.22
N SER A 165 16.99 -5.66 0.75
CA SER A 165 16.16 -5.53 1.94
C SER A 165 16.38 -4.19 2.64
N GLY A 166 15.31 -3.58 3.16
CA GLY A 166 15.30 -2.25 3.75
C GLY A 166 15.20 -1.09 2.76
N SER A 167 15.21 -1.36 1.45
CA SER A 167 15.06 -0.33 0.41
C SER A 167 13.63 0.14 0.25
N LEU A 168 13.48 1.35 -0.28
CA LEU A 168 12.21 1.98 -0.59
C LEU A 168 12.16 2.37 -2.07
N ALA A 169 11.12 1.95 -2.78
CA ALA A 169 10.71 2.54 -4.04
C ALA A 169 9.40 3.32 -3.84
N ILE A 170 9.26 4.43 -4.58
CA ILE A 170 8.05 5.27 -4.54
C ILE A 170 7.55 5.45 -5.97
N THR A 171 6.25 5.24 -6.18
CA THR A 171 5.61 5.39 -7.49
C THR A 171 4.40 6.30 -7.41
N LYS A 172 4.14 7.03 -8.51
CA LYS A 172 2.87 7.75 -8.69
C LYS A 172 1.75 6.75 -8.98
N GLY A 173 0.57 6.99 -8.44
CA GLY A 173 -0.62 6.17 -8.66
C GLY A 173 -1.06 6.06 -10.11
N THR A 174 -0.52 6.91 -11.01
CA THR A 174 -0.74 6.87 -12.46
C THR A 174 0.32 6.07 -13.22
N LEU A 175 1.34 5.52 -12.55
CA LEU A 175 2.40 4.73 -13.19
C LEU A 175 1.93 3.29 -13.44
N TRP A 176 2.05 2.81 -14.68
CA TRP A 176 1.81 1.41 -15.00
C TRP A 176 2.84 0.51 -14.35
N HIS A 177 2.35 -0.47 -13.59
CA HIS A 177 3.17 -1.45 -12.90
C HIS A 177 2.42 -2.77 -12.70
N ARG A 178 3.17 -3.79 -12.26
CA ARG A 178 2.61 -5.10 -11.86
C ARG A 178 3.54 -5.82 -10.89
N GLY A 179 3.02 -6.78 -10.14
CA GLY A 179 3.84 -7.77 -9.46
C GLY A 179 4.46 -8.73 -10.47
N GLY A 180 5.77 -8.98 -10.38
CA GLY A 180 6.46 -9.98 -11.18
C GLY A 180 6.17 -11.40 -10.69
N ALA A 181 6.43 -12.43 -11.53
CA ALA A 181 6.32 -13.83 -11.16
C ALA A 181 7.42 -14.25 -10.18
N ASN A 182 7.07 -15.05 -9.17
CA ASN A 182 8.07 -15.65 -8.29
C ASN A 182 8.50 -17.05 -8.80
N ARG A 183 9.64 -17.08 -9.46
CA ARG A 183 10.29 -18.30 -9.97
C ARG A 183 11.38 -18.83 -9.05
N SER A 184 11.57 -18.20 -7.88
CA SER A 184 12.52 -18.66 -6.86
C SER A 184 11.92 -19.74 -5.97
N ASP A 185 12.74 -20.28 -5.08
CA ASP A 185 12.37 -21.30 -4.09
C ASP A 185 11.88 -20.71 -2.76
N ARG A 186 11.82 -19.39 -2.62
CA ARG A 186 11.46 -18.69 -1.38
C ARG A 186 10.38 -17.65 -1.59
N PRO A 187 9.55 -17.38 -0.57
CA PRO A 187 8.62 -16.26 -0.62
C PRO A 187 9.37 -14.92 -0.60
N ARG A 188 8.72 -13.88 -1.12
CA ARG A 188 9.22 -12.51 -1.11
C ARG A 188 8.21 -11.58 -0.48
N LEU A 189 8.62 -10.89 0.57
CA LEU A 189 7.80 -9.99 1.37
C LEU A 189 8.11 -8.53 1.06
N ILE A 190 7.07 -7.77 0.73
CA ILE A 190 7.10 -6.30 0.69
C ILE A 190 5.96 -5.74 1.56
N ILE A 191 6.11 -4.50 1.99
CA ILE A 191 5.03 -3.73 2.62
C ILE A 191 4.78 -2.48 1.80
N THR A 192 3.48 -2.20 1.56
CA THR A 192 3.08 -1.06 0.73
C THR A 192 2.17 -0.11 1.52
N PRO A 193 2.72 0.98 2.09
CA PRO A 193 1.94 2.17 2.40
C PRO A 193 1.49 2.82 1.08
N GLN A 194 0.19 2.96 0.90
CA GLN A 194 -0.40 3.66 -0.24
C GLN A 194 -1.11 4.91 0.28
N TYR A 195 -0.80 6.06 -0.31
CA TYR A 195 -1.37 7.35 0.09
C TYR A 195 -2.32 7.84 -0.99
N CYS A 196 -3.31 8.66 -0.61
CA CYS A 196 -4.19 9.32 -1.56
C CYS A 196 -4.41 10.79 -1.17
N VAL A 197 -4.87 11.62 -2.12
CA VAL A 197 -5.28 12.99 -1.83
C VAL A 197 -6.43 12.99 -0.81
N GLY A 198 -6.48 13.99 0.06
CA GLY A 198 -7.35 14.01 1.24
C GLY A 198 -8.87 14.03 0.96
N TRP A 199 -9.28 14.20 -0.29
CA TRP A 199 -10.69 14.19 -0.73
C TRP A 199 -11.08 12.93 -1.51
N VAL A 200 -10.14 11.99 -1.72
CA VAL A 200 -10.41 10.70 -2.36
C VAL A 200 -10.72 9.67 -1.28
N ARG A 201 -11.64 8.76 -1.58
CA ARG A 201 -11.95 7.64 -0.70
C ARG A 201 -10.76 6.67 -0.62
N GLN A 202 -10.34 6.35 0.59
CA GLN A 202 -9.31 5.37 0.87
C GLN A 202 -9.69 3.97 0.34
N LEU A 203 -8.72 3.20 -0.14
CA LEU A 203 -8.90 1.81 -0.55
C LEU A 203 -9.31 0.92 0.62
N GLU A 204 -8.68 1.11 1.77
CA GLU A 204 -9.04 0.49 3.03
C GLU A 204 -9.66 1.55 3.95
N ASN A 205 -10.84 1.29 4.51
CA ASN A 205 -11.47 2.21 5.44
C ASN A 205 -10.71 2.22 6.76
N MET A 206 -9.65 3.01 6.82
CA MET A 206 -8.72 3.04 7.96
C MET A 206 -9.40 3.41 9.27
N ALA A 207 -10.43 4.28 9.25
CA ALA A 207 -11.15 4.66 10.45
C ALA A 207 -11.95 3.50 11.07
N LEU A 208 -12.35 2.51 10.26
CA LEU A 208 -13.01 1.29 10.73
C LEU A 208 -12.02 0.14 10.95
N ALA A 209 -10.94 0.07 10.17
CA ALA A 209 -9.95 -0.98 10.25
C ALA A 209 -9.04 -0.85 11.49
N VAL A 210 -8.83 0.38 11.98
CA VAL A 210 -8.01 0.67 13.16
C VAL A 210 -8.91 1.01 14.34
N PRO A 211 -9.01 0.15 15.36
CA PRO A 211 -9.82 0.44 16.55
C PRO A 211 -9.43 1.75 17.21
N ALA A 212 -10.42 2.48 17.76
CA ALA A 212 -10.19 3.80 18.36
C ALA A 212 -9.17 3.77 19.51
N GLU A 213 -9.13 2.67 20.28
CA GLU A 213 -8.14 2.45 21.34
C GLU A 213 -6.72 2.37 20.79
N VAL A 214 -6.51 1.70 19.65
CA VAL A 214 -5.23 1.65 18.96
C VAL A 214 -4.90 3.02 18.37
N ALA A 215 -5.85 3.63 17.66
CA ALA A 215 -5.68 4.93 17.04
C ALA A 215 -5.29 6.01 18.06
N SER A 216 -5.83 5.96 19.29
CA SER A 216 -5.51 6.91 20.36
C SER A 216 -4.03 6.89 20.78
N GLN A 217 -3.35 5.77 20.57
CA GLN A 217 -1.94 5.57 20.94
C GLN A 217 -0.96 5.87 19.79
N LEU A 218 -1.46 6.01 18.57
CA LEU A 218 -0.61 6.29 17.41
C LEU A 218 -0.02 7.71 17.48
N PRO A 219 1.14 7.96 16.83
CA PRO A 219 1.66 9.32 16.60
C PRO A 219 0.62 10.21 15.91
N GLU A 220 0.65 11.51 16.17
CA GLU A 220 -0.36 12.46 15.65
C GLU A 220 -0.49 12.36 14.13
N ARG A 221 0.64 12.36 13.41
CA ARG A 221 0.61 12.27 11.94
C ARG A 221 0.00 10.96 11.44
N ALA A 222 0.27 9.83 12.11
CA ALA A 222 -0.35 8.54 11.76
C ALA A 222 -1.88 8.59 11.96
N ARG A 223 -2.37 9.23 13.04
CA ARG A 223 -3.80 9.44 13.26
C ARG A 223 -4.42 10.29 12.15
N GLU A 224 -3.76 11.37 11.74
CA GLU A 224 -4.24 12.21 10.65
C GLU A 224 -4.36 11.42 9.34
N LEU A 225 -3.34 10.63 9.02
CA LEU A 225 -3.30 9.78 7.82
C LEU A 225 -4.45 8.75 7.76
N ILE A 226 -4.89 8.22 8.88
CA ILE A 226 -6.01 7.26 8.92
C ILE A 226 -7.39 7.91 8.99
N GLY A 227 -7.48 9.25 8.94
CA GLY A 227 -8.73 9.99 8.82
C GLY A 227 -9.13 10.82 10.06
N TYR A 228 -8.29 10.88 11.12
CA TYR A 228 -8.55 11.81 12.24
C TYR A 228 -8.05 13.23 11.93
N SER A 229 -8.30 13.68 10.71
CA SER A 229 -7.92 14.99 10.16
C SER A 229 -9.06 15.62 9.37
N ILE A 230 -8.88 16.87 8.99
CA ILE A 230 -9.79 17.61 8.10
C ILE A 230 -9.01 17.98 6.84
N HIS A 231 -9.54 17.60 5.67
CA HIS A 231 -9.12 18.21 4.42
C HIS A 231 -9.86 19.55 4.24
N PRO A 232 -9.14 20.66 4.06
CA PRO A 232 -9.76 22.00 3.96
C PRO A 232 -10.81 22.07 2.84
N PRO A 233 -11.90 22.82 3.04
CA PRO A 233 -12.20 23.59 4.27
C PRO A 233 -12.88 22.77 5.37
N PHE A 234 -13.48 21.60 5.08
CA PHE A 234 -14.30 20.89 6.09
C PHE A 234 -14.47 19.39 5.86
N MET A 235 -13.84 18.77 4.84
CA MET A 235 -14.06 17.35 4.52
C MET A 235 -13.42 16.46 5.60
N GLY A 236 -14.17 15.44 6.05
CA GLY A 236 -13.74 14.49 7.09
C GLY A 236 -14.23 14.82 8.49
N HIS A 237 -15.12 15.83 8.68
CA HIS A 237 -15.71 16.12 9.98
C HIS A 237 -16.68 15.02 10.44
N VAL A 238 -16.86 14.90 11.76
CA VAL A 238 -17.85 14.02 12.37
C VAL A 238 -18.82 14.90 13.16
N ASP A 239 -20.07 14.94 12.70
CA ASP A 239 -21.12 15.76 13.32
C ASP A 239 -20.67 17.22 13.57
N GLY A 240 -20.10 17.87 12.53
CA GLY A 240 -19.57 19.23 12.59
C GLY A 240 -18.31 19.42 13.42
N ARG A 241 -17.76 18.35 14.02
CA ARG A 241 -16.58 18.40 14.90
C ARG A 241 -15.35 17.83 14.21
N HIS A 242 -14.17 18.31 14.59
CA HIS A 242 -12.91 17.73 14.16
C HIS A 242 -12.78 16.28 14.71
N PRO A 243 -12.52 15.27 13.85
CA PRO A 243 -12.57 13.85 14.24
C PRO A 243 -11.59 13.47 15.36
N ARG A 244 -10.45 14.18 15.52
CA ARG A 244 -9.52 13.94 16.63
C ARG A 244 -10.15 14.08 18.02
N LYS A 245 -11.29 14.80 18.14
CA LYS A 245 -11.99 14.94 19.42
C LYS A 245 -12.57 13.61 19.92
N LEU A 246 -12.94 12.71 19.00
CA LEU A 246 -13.48 11.40 19.34
C LEU A 246 -12.46 10.52 20.03
N LEU A 247 -11.17 10.63 19.68
CA LEU A 247 -10.11 9.84 20.32
C LEU A 247 -9.87 10.21 21.79
N ARG A 248 -10.21 11.45 22.20
CA ARG A 248 -10.07 11.87 23.59
C ARG A 248 -11.07 11.17 24.52
N GLU A 249 -12.19 10.72 24.00
CA GLU A 249 -13.22 9.99 24.72
C GLU A 249 -12.80 8.54 24.98
N HIS A 250 -11.86 8.00 24.17
CA HIS A 250 -11.29 6.65 24.29
C HIS A 250 -9.90 6.61 24.93
N ALA A 251 -9.29 7.76 25.20
CA ALA A 251 -8.00 7.79 25.88
C ALA A 251 -8.17 7.22 27.31
N PRO A 252 -7.25 6.33 27.77
CA PRO A 252 -7.31 5.83 29.14
C PRO A 252 -7.29 7.02 30.10
N ARG A 253 -8.30 7.11 30.98
CA ARG A 253 -8.31 8.13 32.03
C ARG A 253 -7.03 7.97 32.84
N LYS A 254 -6.13 8.97 32.80
CA LYS A 254 -5.02 9.01 33.74
C LYS A 254 -5.62 8.91 35.12
N LEU A 255 -5.34 7.83 35.84
CA LEU A 255 -5.60 7.75 37.28
C LEU A 255 -4.92 8.96 37.91
N GLN A 256 -5.71 9.89 38.42
CA GLN A 256 -5.19 10.97 39.23
C GLN A 256 -4.60 10.31 40.48
N ALA A 257 -3.26 10.45 40.62
CA ALA A 257 -2.55 10.05 41.83
C ALA A 257 -2.87 11.01 42.97
#